data_74822f904d639736ad02760061a9275f
#
_entry.id   74822f904d639736ad02760061a9275f
#
_cell.length_a   1.000
_cell.length_b   1.000
_cell.length_c   1.000
_cell.angle_alpha   90.00
_cell.angle_beta   90.00
_cell.angle_gamma   90.00
#
_symmetry.space_group_name_H-M   'P 1'
#
loop_
_entity.id
_entity.type
_entity.pdbx_description
1 polymer ?
#
loop_
_entity_poly.entity_id
_entity_poly.type
_entity_poly.pdbx_seq_one_letter_code
_entity_poly.pdbx_strand_id
1 'polypeptide(L)'
;MDRDIGPELHTIWSEAKEHIEHGQYDKAIDIYKYILIRYGDNDIAVEYANAYLGDIYLTLRRLNLAENHIRKAIDCSPDNPSYHYILGFTYSIQSQWGKAIGEFEVALDKEPNNSEYLRGLGWALHSAGDKAKGLAHLHRAVDLAPTNVNILTDLAAAYLSALQFHEAREYAERAVHIDPTNALAKEVLSNIHSFENEFKPRGKAAGKARTITPAYFSTNIIHRFKVSLRDDPDIWRIIEIKETQMLSSLHKAIFKAFNRFEEHQYSFFISNKPYDNESEYISPGLNTGGTGKLATRIRIDSLALQRGQKFLYLFDYGDEWWHEVELIGVIEKVTLDNYPRMVKKHGKSPPQYPHNVPGR
;
A
#
# COMPACT_ATOMS: atom_id res chain seq x y z
N MET A 1 -0.58 -1.29 36.72
CA MET A 1 0.48 -0.86 37.66
C MET A 1 0.19 0.60 37.98
N ASP A 2 -0.44 0.82 39.13
CA ASP A 2 -0.71 2.18 39.62
C ASP A 2 0.58 2.70 40.25
N ARG A 3 1.41 3.34 39.46
CA ARG A 3 2.42 4.22 39.99
C ARG A 3 1.69 5.42 40.60
N ASP A 4 1.99 5.79 41.85
CA ASP A 4 1.31 6.85 42.60
C ASP A 4 1.52 8.22 41.89
N ILE A 5 0.51 8.64 41.10
CA ILE A 5 0.49 9.91 40.40
C ILE A 5 -0.18 11.03 41.19
N GLY A 6 -0.59 10.75 42.42
CA GLY A 6 -1.32 11.68 43.26
C GLY A 6 -2.80 11.89 42.86
N PRO A 7 -3.67 12.20 43.79
CA PRO A 7 -5.12 12.24 43.57
C PRO A 7 -5.56 13.34 42.59
N GLU A 8 -4.86 14.47 42.56
CA GLU A 8 -5.19 15.59 41.64
C GLU A 8 -4.93 15.19 40.21
N LEU A 9 -3.75 14.65 39.90
CA LEU A 9 -3.38 14.23 38.53
C LEU A 9 -4.27 13.09 38.05
N HIS A 10 -4.64 12.16 38.98
CA HIS A 10 -5.57 11.08 38.66
C HIS A 10 -6.95 11.60 38.24
N THR A 11 -7.45 12.64 38.88
CA THR A 11 -8.74 13.26 38.51
C THR A 11 -8.70 13.90 37.13
N ILE A 12 -7.67 14.70 36.86
CA ILE A 12 -7.45 15.35 35.55
C ILE A 12 -7.30 14.30 34.46
N TRP A 13 -6.65 13.20 34.75
CA TRP A 13 -6.48 12.09 33.81
C TRP A 13 -7.78 11.38 33.47
N SER A 14 -8.58 11.12 34.49
CA SER A 14 -9.90 10.50 34.33
C SER A 14 -10.81 11.35 33.46
N GLU A 15 -10.78 12.68 33.66
CA GLU A 15 -11.51 13.64 32.79
C GLU A 15 -11.04 13.58 31.33
N ALA A 16 -9.72 13.53 31.08
CA ALA A 16 -9.17 13.40 29.75
C ALA A 16 -9.62 12.10 29.06
N LYS A 17 -9.64 10.98 29.80
CA LYS A 17 -10.13 9.69 29.28
C LYS A 17 -11.62 9.73 28.93
N GLU A 18 -12.44 10.32 29.79
CA GLU A 18 -13.88 10.50 29.53
C GLU A 18 -14.10 11.30 28.22
N HIS A 19 -13.32 12.35 27.98
CA HIS A 19 -13.40 13.09 26.74
C HIS A 19 -13.01 12.24 25.51
N ILE A 20 -12.02 11.34 25.63
CA ILE A 20 -11.66 10.40 24.55
C ILE A 20 -12.83 9.45 24.25
N GLU A 21 -13.43 8.85 25.28
CA GLU A 21 -14.56 7.93 25.17
C GLU A 21 -15.78 8.57 24.47
N HIS A 22 -15.98 9.88 24.69
CA HIS A 22 -17.03 10.67 24.02
C HIS A 22 -16.61 11.28 22.67
N GLY A 23 -15.41 10.95 22.15
CA GLY A 23 -14.88 11.47 20.88
C GLY A 23 -14.50 12.95 20.92
N GLN A 24 -14.41 13.56 22.10
CA GLN A 24 -14.07 14.98 22.30
C GLN A 24 -12.55 15.19 22.32
N TYR A 25 -11.88 14.78 21.23
CA TYR A 25 -10.42 14.72 21.16
C TYR A 25 -9.73 16.06 21.41
N ASP A 26 -10.31 17.18 20.97
CA ASP A 26 -9.69 18.50 21.18
C ASP A 26 -9.59 18.84 22.66
N LYS A 27 -10.64 18.54 23.47
CA LYS A 27 -10.61 18.75 24.90
C LYS A 27 -9.59 17.84 25.60
N ALA A 28 -9.54 16.56 25.21
CA ALA A 28 -8.52 15.64 25.72
C ALA A 28 -7.10 16.11 25.40
N ILE A 29 -6.86 16.61 24.19
CA ILE A 29 -5.58 17.19 23.77
C ILE A 29 -5.20 18.37 24.68
N ASP A 30 -6.13 19.28 24.95
CA ASP A 30 -5.87 20.45 25.82
C ASP A 30 -5.53 20.02 27.24
N ILE A 31 -6.23 19.02 27.78
CA ILE A 31 -5.95 18.46 29.12
C ILE A 31 -4.56 17.82 29.15
N TYR A 32 -4.20 16.97 28.17
CA TYR A 32 -2.86 16.35 28.16
C TYR A 32 -1.75 17.38 27.96
N LYS A 33 -1.97 18.43 27.18
CA LYS A 33 -1.03 19.54 27.07
C LYS A 33 -0.89 20.32 28.38
N TYR A 34 -1.99 20.53 29.11
CA TYR A 34 -1.95 21.11 30.44
C TYR A 34 -1.14 20.24 31.40
N ILE A 35 -1.33 18.91 31.36
CA ILE A 35 -0.52 17.96 32.15
C ILE A 35 0.96 18.13 31.85
N LEU A 36 1.37 18.19 30.56
CA LEU A 36 2.76 18.38 30.18
C LEU A 36 3.36 19.70 30.68
N ILE A 37 2.57 20.77 30.77
CA ILE A 37 3.01 22.08 31.28
C ILE A 37 3.08 22.07 32.81
N ARG A 38 2.05 21.54 33.49
CA ARG A 38 1.90 21.65 34.94
C ARG A 38 2.72 20.63 35.70
N TYR A 39 2.92 19.46 35.09
CA TYR A 39 3.59 18.29 35.70
C TYR A 39 4.81 17.84 34.87
N GLY A 40 5.47 18.79 34.19
CA GLY A 40 6.62 18.50 33.31
C GLY A 40 7.84 17.89 34.03
N ASP A 41 7.94 18.05 35.36
CA ASP A 41 8.99 17.44 36.18
C ASP A 41 8.61 16.03 36.67
N ASN A 42 7.43 15.54 36.33
CA ASN A 42 6.96 14.19 36.70
C ASN A 42 7.06 13.27 35.47
N ASP A 43 8.08 12.42 35.43
CA ASP A 43 8.36 11.52 34.31
C ASP A 43 7.15 10.64 33.93
N ILE A 44 6.38 10.20 34.91
CA ILE A 44 5.19 9.37 34.68
C ILE A 44 4.10 10.19 33.98
N ALA A 45 3.87 11.42 34.43
CA ALA A 45 2.91 12.32 33.80
C ALA A 45 3.31 12.65 32.37
N VAL A 46 4.60 12.91 32.12
CA VAL A 46 5.16 13.21 30.81
C VAL A 46 5.05 12.01 29.88
N GLU A 47 5.44 10.82 30.34
CA GLU A 47 5.35 9.56 29.58
C GLU A 47 3.92 9.34 29.07
N TYR A 48 2.97 9.25 29.98
CA TYR A 48 1.60 8.91 29.63
C TYR A 48 0.88 10.02 28.85
N ALA A 49 1.09 11.30 29.20
CA ALA A 49 0.49 12.40 28.43
C ALA A 49 0.96 12.39 26.98
N ASN A 50 2.25 12.12 26.74
CA ASN A 50 2.76 11.96 25.40
C ASN A 50 2.22 10.72 24.69
N ALA A 51 2.08 9.58 25.39
CA ALA A 51 1.49 8.36 24.81
C ALA A 51 0.04 8.59 24.36
N TYR A 52 -0.79 9.20 25.21
CA TYR A 52 -2.18 9.51 24.84
C TYR A 52 -2.29 10.57 23.74
N LEU A 53 -1.47 11.61 23.76
CA LEU A 53 -1.42 12.57 22.67
C LEU A 53 -1.04 11.92 21.35
N GLY A 54 -0.08 11.00 21.39
CA GLY A 54 0.32 10.24 20.21
C GLY A 54 -0.83 9.40 19.64
N ASP A 55 -1.55 8.68 20.49
CA ASP A 55 -2.69 7.85 20.10
C ASP A 55 -3.86 8.70 19.56
N ILE A 56 -4.19 9.80 20.23
CA ILE A 56 -5.21 10.76 19.76
C ILE A 56 -4.83 11.33 18.38
N TYR A 57 -3.58 11.76 18.21
CA TYR A 57 -3.14 12.31 16.92
C TYR A 57 -3.10 11.24 15.83
N LEU A 58 -2.81 9.99 16.16
CA LEU A 58 -2.93 8.86 15.24
C LEU A 58 -4.38 8.67 14.78
N THR A 59 -5.32 8.66 15.73
CA THR A 59 -6.76 8.58 15.46
C THR A 59 -7.23 9.73 14.55
N LEU A 60 -6.76 10.95 14.82
CA LEU A 60 -7.05 12.14 14.01
C LEU A 60 -6.26 12.22 12.70
N ARG A 61 -5.49 11.19 12.34
CA ARG A 61 -4.62 11.13 11.14
C ARG A 61 -3.57 12.26 11.07
N ARG A 62 -3.22 12.86 12.20
CA ARG A 62 -2.15 13.86 12.32
C ARG A 62 -0.81 13.17 12.56
N LEU A 63 -0.33 12.40 11.56
CA LEU A 63 0.72 11.39 11.71
C LEU A 63 2.07 11.94 12.21
N ASN A 64 2.48 13.15 11.77
CA ASN A 64 3.72 13.76 12.26
C ASN A 64 3.66 14.13 13.74
N LEU A 65 2.49 14.55 14.24
CA LEU A 65 2.29 14.84 15.65
C LEU A 65 2.25 13.55 16.46
N ALA A 66 1.58 12.51 15.95
CA ALA A 66 1.57 11.19 16.56
C ALA A 66 3.00 10.66 16.72
N GLU A 67 3.81 10.64 15.65
CA GLU A 67 5.21 10.22 15.71
C GLU A 67 6.00 10.99 16.76
N ASN A 68 5.90 12.34 16.77
CA ASN A 68 6.65 13.17 17.71
C ASN A 68 6.30 12.84 19.17
N HIS A 69 5.01 12.70 19.49
CA HIS A 69 4.57 12.43 20.86
C HIS A 69 4.89 11.00 21.28
N ILE A 70 4.70 10.00 20.41
CA ILE A 70 5.06 8.61 20.75
C ILE A 70 6.56 8.46 20.96
N ARG A 71 7.42 9.12 20.17
CA ARG A 71 8.88 9.12 20.42
C ARG A 71 9.22 9.66 21.81
N LYS A 72 8.57 10.73 22.25
CA LYS A 72 8.78 11.27 23.62
C LYS A 72 8.32 10.28 24.70
N ALA A 73 7.27 9.51 24.46
CA ALA A 73 6.86 8.46 25.37
C ALA A 73 7.90 7.31 25.40
N ILE A 74 8.46 6.94 24.25
CA ILE A 74 9.57 5.96 24.14
C ILE A 74 10.82 6.48 24.86
N ASP A 75 11.17 7.76 24.75
CA ASP A 75 12.31 8.35 25.46
C ASP A 75 12.17 8.21 26.98
N CYS A 76 10.92 8.25 27.52
CA CYS A 76 10.66 8.02 28.93
C CYS A 76 10.67 6.52 29.30
N SER A 77 10.18 5.66 28.42
CA SER A 77 10.04 4.21 28.65
C SER A 77 10.41 3.41 27.40
N PRO A 78 11.72 3.26 27.11
CA PRO A 78 12.20 2.62 25.88
C PRO A 78 11.83 1.14 25.75
N ASP A 79 11.51 0.48 26.85
CA ASP A 79 11.15 -0.94 26.87
C ASP A 79 9.64 -1.19 26.80
N ASN A 80 8.82 -0.14 26.69
CA ASN A 80 7.37 -0.30 26.62
C ASN A 80 6.91 -0.74 25.22
N PRO A 81 6.50 -2.00 25.02
CA PRO A 81 6.19 -2.53 23.69
C PRO A 81 4.99 -1.85 23.04
N SER A 82 4.04 -1.32 23.83
CA SER A 82 2.86 -0.64 23.29
C SER A 82 3.22 0.63 22.54
N TYR A 83 4.24 1.35 22.97
CA TYR A 83 4.67 2.58 22.29
C TYR A 83 5.33 2.25 20.94
N HIS A 84 6.17 1.23 20.90
CA HIS A 84 6.74 0.73 19.65
C HIS A 84 5.65 0.22 18.70
N TYR A 85 4.63 -0.48 19.19
CA TYR A 85 3.49 -0.89 18.40
C TYR A 85 2.76 0.31 17.78
N ILE A 86 2.44 1.35 18.57
CA ILE A 86 1.76 2.57 18.05
C ILE A 86 2.64 3.30 17.03
N LEU A 87 3.95 3.37 17.26
CA LEU A 87 4.89 3.99 16.32
C LEU A 87 4.98 3.18 15.01
N GLY A 88 5.07 1.85 15.11
CA GLY A 88 5.04 0.95 13.96
C GLY A 88 3.75 1.09 13.15
N PHE A 89 2.61 1.21 13.82
CA PHE A 89 1.31 1.45 13.18
C PHE A 89 1.27 2.83 12.50
N THR A 90 1.82 3.86 13.14
CA THR A 90 1.97 5.20 12.55
C THR A 90 2.78 5.15 11.24
N TYR A 91 3.91 4.45 11.24
CA TYR A 91 4.73 4.26 10.04
C TYR A 91 4.03 3.42 8.96
N SER A 92 3.22 2.43 9.36
CA SER A 92 2.43 1.63 8.41
C SER A 92 1.43 2.51 7.64
N ILE A 93 0.76 3.45 8.31
CA ILE A 93 -0.15 4.40 7.67
C ILE A 93 0.60 5.34 6.72
N GLN A 94 1.84 5.70 7.04
CA GLN A 94 2.72 6.49 6.17
C GLN A 94 3.35 5.66 5.04
N SER A 95 3.06 4.35 4.96
CA SER A 95 3.70 3.40 4.04
C SER A 95 5.23 3.31 4.19
N GLN A 96 5.75 3.66 5.36
CA GLN A 96 7.17 3.55 5.73
C GLN A 96 7.46 2.15 6.28
N TRP A 97 7.24 1.11 5.44
CA TRP A 97 7.21 -0.29 5.85
C TRP A 97 8.46 -0.75 6.58
N GLY A 98 9.64 -0.33 6.15
CA GLY A 98 10.91 -0.71 6.81
C GLY A 98 11.00 -0.21 8.25
N LYS A 99 10.53 1.02 8.53
CA LYS A 99 10.48 1.56 9.89
C LYS A 99 9.40 0.85 10.71
N ALA A 100 8.22 0.61 10.11
CA ALA A 100 7.13 -0.10 10.76
C ALA A 100 7.57 -1.50 11.22
N ILE A 101 8.26 -2.25 10.36
CA ILE A 101 8.79 -3.58 10.68
C ILE A 101 9.72 -3.50 11.88
N GLY A 102 10.69 -2.57 11.88
CA GLY A 102 11.63 -2.44 12.98
C GLY A 102 10.95 -2.16 14.33
N GLU A 103 9.94 -1.29 14.36
CA GLU A 103 9.21 -0.99 15.58
C GLU A 103 8.34 -2.18 16.06
N PHE A 104 7.69 -2.90 15.14
CA PHE A 104 6.94 -4.10 15.50
C PHE A 104 7.84 -5.24 15.99
N GLU A 105 9.05 -5.38 15.44
CA GLU A 105 10.04 -6.35 15.91
C GLU A 105 10.48 -6.06 17.35
N VAL A 106 10.71 -4.77 17.68
CA VAL A 106 11.01 -4.35 19.06
C VAL A 106 9.85 -4.69 20.00
N ALA A 107 8.60 -4.42 19.61
CA ALA A 107 7.44 -4.76 20.40
C ALA A 107 7.32 -6.28 20.64
N LEU A 108 7.57 -7.09 19.61
CA LEU A 108 7.52 -8.56 19.69
C LEU A 108 8.68 -9.17 20.46
N ASP A 109 9.85 -8.54 20.50
CA ASP A 109 10.95 -8.98 21.38
C ASP A 109 10.54 -8.98 22.86
N LYS A 110 9.73 -8.01 23.24
CA LYS A 110 9.21 -7.89 24.61
C LYS A 110 7.99 -8.79 24.86
N GLU A 111 7.09 -8.92 23.89
CA GLU A 111 5.86 -9.71 23.99
C GLU A 111 5.70 -10.64 22.76
N PRO A 112 6.44 -11.76 22.69
CA PRO A 112 6.51 -12.60 21.51
C PRO A 112 5.19 -13.26 21.07
N ASN A 113 4.21 -13.35 21.98
CA ASN A 113 2.91 -13.96 21.75
C ASN A 113 1.76 -12.95 21.75
N ASN A 114 2.05 -11.67 21.54
CA ASN A 114 1.02 -10.67 21.36
C ASN A 114 0.47 -10.72 19.93
N SER A 115 -0.80 -11.11 19.79
CA SER A 115 -1.44 -11.30 18.49
C SER A 115 -1.57 -10.00 17.68
N GLU A 116 -1.73 -8.84 18.34
CA GLU A 116 -1.81 -7.54 17.68
C GLU A 116 -0.44 -7.11 17.10
N TYR A 117 0.64 -7.38 17.84
CA TYR A 117 1.99 -7.07 17.36
C TYR A 117 2.37 -7.97 16.20
N LEU A 118 2.00 -9.27 16.25
CA LEU A 118 2.15 -10.20 15.14
C LEU A 118 1.33 -9.76 13.92
N ARG A 119 0.11 -9.28 14.12
CA ARG A 119 -0.74 -8.72 13.07
C ARG A 119 -0.06 -7.52 12.40
N GLY A 120 0.43 -6.57 13.20
CA GLY A 120 1.13 -5.38 12.70
C GLY A 120 2.37 -5.73 11.88
N LEU A 121 3.24 -6.61 12.42
CA LEU A 121 4.43 -7.08 11.71
C LEU A 121 4.08 -7.84 10.44
N GLY A 122 3.10 -8.75 10.53
CA GLY A 122 2.65 -9.54 9.38
C GLY A 122 2.14 -8.68 8.23
N TRP A 123 1.31 -7.69 8.54
CA TRP A 123 0.81 -6.74 7.55
C TRP A 123 1.93 -5.86 6.95
N ALA A 124 2.84 -5.36 7.78
CA ALA A 124 3.95 -4.53 7.33
C ALA A 124 4.91 -5.30 6.41
N LEU A 125 5.28 -6.54 6.77
CA LEU A 125 6.09 -7.43 5.92
C LEU A 125 5.40 -7.75 4.60
N HIS A 126 4.11 -8.09 4.63
CA HIS A 126 3.32 -8.36 3.43
C HIS A 126 3.30 -7.15 2.50
N SER A 127 3.06 -5.95 3.04
CA SER A 127 3.01 -4.69 2.31
C SER A 127 4.37 -4.24 1.78
N ALA A 128 5.46 -4.59 2.49
CA ALA A 128 6.84 -4.39 2.05
C ALA A 128 7.25 -5.34 0.90
N GLY A 129 6.45 -6.39 0.61
CA GLY A 129 6.70 -7.36 -0.45
C GLY A 129 7.19 -8.72 0.03
N ASP A 130 7.54 -8.88 1.31
CA ASP A 130 7.86 -10.21 1.90
C ASP A 130 6.55 -10.92 2.31
N LYS A 131 5.79 -11.30 1.27
CA LYS A 131 4.45 -11.89 1.46
C LYS A 131 4.47 -13.19 2.26
N ALA A 132 5.51 -14.00 2.09
CA ALA A 132 5.59 -15.30 2.76
C ALA A 132 5.75 -15.13 4.27
N LYS A 133 6.68 -14.28 4.71
CA LYS A 133 6.84 -13.97 6.13
C LYS A 133 5.63 -13.24 6.69
N GLY A 134 5.07 -12.30 5.92
CA GLY A 134 3.86 -11.58 6.33
C GLY A 134 2.70 -12.53 6.64
N LEU A 135 2.40 -13.47 5.74
CA LEU A 135 1.38 -14.49 5.95
C LEU A 135 1.69 -15.39 7.15
N ALA A 136 2.95 -15.79 7.35
CA ALA A 136 3.33 -16.62 8.50
C ALA A 136 3.04 -15.94 9.84
N HIS A 137 3.34 -14.63 9.96
CA HIS A 137 3.03 -13.86 11.16
C HIS A 137 1.52 -13.64 11.35
N LEU A 138 0.77 -13.39 10.27
CA LEU A 138 -0.69 -13.26 10.33
C LEU A 138 -1.34 -14.58 10.75
N HIS A 139 -0.89 -15.73 10.26
CA HIS A 139 -1.37 -17.04 10.71
C HIS A 139 -1.12 -17.24 12.20
N ARG A 140 0.11 -16.98 12.66
CA ARG A 140 0.42 -17.06 14.09
C ARG A 140 -0.46 -16.14 14.93
N ALA A 141 -0.80 -14.96 14.43
CA ALA A 141 -1.74 -14.05 15.08
C ALA A 141 -3.14 -14.65 15.17
N VAL A 142 -3.63 -15.31 14.11
CA VAL A 142 -4.92 -16.05 14.11
C VAL A 142 -4.89 -17.22 15.09
N ASP A 143 -3.80 -17.97 15.17
CA ASP A 143 -3.65 -19.09 16.11
C ASP A 143 -3.78 -18.64 17.55
N LEU A 144 -3.25 -17.46 17.88
CA LEU A 144 -3.31 -16.86 19.22
C LEU A 144 -4.66 -16.21 19.52
N ALA A 145 -5.32 -15.65 18.52
CA ALA A 145 -6.59 -14.92 18.67
C ALA A 145 -7.57 -15.27 17.52
N PRO A 146 -8.12 -16.50 17.49
CA PRO A 146 -8.87 -17.03 16.35
C PRO A 146 -10.21 -16.34 16.08
N THR A 147 -10.70 -15.54 17.03
CA THR A 147 -11.95 -14.78 16.90
C THR A 147 -11.72 -13.27 16.75
N ASN A 148 -10.47 -12.83 16.62
CA ASN A 148 -10.18 -11.42 16.40
C ASN A 148 -10.49 -11.04 14.93
N VAL A 149 -11.54 -10.25 14.77
CA VAL A 149 -12.07 -9.84 13.46
C VAL A 149 -11.02 -9.08 12.64
N ASN A 150 -10.22 -8.22 13.28
CA ASN A 150 -9.21 -7.44 12.57
C ASN A 150 -8.09 -8.33 12.00
N ILE A 151 -7.64 -9.33 12.77
CA ILE A 151 -6.61 -10.27 12.34
C ILE A 151 -7.13 -11.12 11.16
N LEU A 152 -8.36 -11.63 11.27
CA LEU A 152 -9.01 -12.40 10.20
C LEU A 152 -9.18 -11.56 8.92
N THR A 153 -9.57 -10.29 9.08
CA THR A 153 -9.75 -9.37 7.95
C THR A 153 -8.42 -9.05 7.27
N ASP A 154 -7.35 -8.80 8.04
CA ASP A 154 -6.02 -8.53 7.49
C ASP A 154 -5.45 -9.78 6.77
N LEU A 155 -5.66 -10.97 7.32
CA LEU A 155 -5.25 -12.22 6.67
C LEU A 155 -6.04 -12.46 5.37
N ALA A 156 -7.36 -12.19 5.37
CA ALA A 156 -8.19 -12.26 4.17
C ALA A 156 -7.72 -11.27 3.09
N ALA A 157 -7.40 -10.02 3.47
CA ALA A 157 -6.87 -9.01 2.57
C ALA A 157 -5.49 -9.38 2.01
N ALA A 158 -4.63 -9.99 2.84
CA ALA A 158 -3.33 -10.48 2.41
C ALA A 158 -3.47 -11.61 1.36
N TYR A 159 -4.37 -12.57 1.59
CA TYR A 159 -4.69 -13.62 0.62
C TYR A 159 -5.33 -13.06 -0.66
N LEU A 160 -6.25 -12.10 -0.54
CA LEU A 160 -6.85 -11.42 -1.70
C LEU A 160 -5.79 -10.74 -2.56
N SER A 161 -4.81 -10.07 -1.94
CA SER A 161 -3.70 -9.42 -2.65
C SER A 161 -2.77 -10.42 -3.34
N ALA A 162 -2.77 -11.67 -2.88
CA ALA A 162 -2.07 -12.80 -3.48
C ALA A 162 -2.94 -13.55 -4.51
N LEU A 163 -4.17 -13.09 -4.78
CA LEU A 163 -5.16 -13.72 -5.66
C LEU A 163 -5.56 -15.16 -5.21
N GLN A 164 -5.39 -15.46 -3.93
CA GLN A 164 -5.80 -16.71 -3.29
C GLN A 164 -7.23 -16.55 -2.77
N PHE A 165 -8.20 -16.58 -3.70
CA PHE A 165 -9.60 -16.24 -3.42
C PHE A 165 -10.28 -17.18 -2.46
N HIS A 166 -9.93 -18.47 -2.48
CA HIS A 166 -10.53 -19.46 -1.60
C HIS A 166 -10.18 -19.19 -0.14
N GLU A 167 -8.90 -19.03 0.15
CA GLU A 167 -8.39 -18.72 1.49
C GLU A 167 -8.86 -17.33 1.94
N ALA A 168 -8.80 -16.34 1.04
CA ALA A 168 -9.30 -15.01 1.32
C ALA A 168 -10.77 -15.02 1.76
N ARG A 169 -11.62 -15.79 1.05
CA ARG A 169 -13.04 -15.93 1.36
C ARG A 169 -13.25 -16.60 2.71
N GLU A 170 -12.56 -17.70 2.98
CA GLU A 170 -12.70 -18.43 4.25
C GLU A 170 -12.51 -17.49 5.45
N TYR A 171 -11.43 -16.71 5.45
CA TYR A 171 -11.13 -15.81 6.57
C TYR A 171 -12.07 -14.59 6.59
N ALA A 172 -12.46 -14.04 5.44
CA ALA A 172 -13.42 -12.93 5.39
C ALA A 172 -14.81 -13.33 5.85
N GLU A 173 -15.31 -14.53 5.48
CA GLU A 173 -16.60 -15.07 5.93
C GLU A 173 -16.57 -15.33 7.44
N ARG A 174 -15.47 -15.85 7.98
CA ARG A 174 -15.29 -16.01 9.43
C ARG A 174 -15.35 -14.66 10.15
N ALA A 175 -14.64 -13.63 9.63
CA ALA A 175 -14.67 -12.30 10.19
C ALA A 175 -16.08 -11.70 10.22
N VAL A 176 -16.83 -11.79 9.11
CA VAL A 176 -18.21 -11.29 9.00
C VAL A 176 -19.17 -12.10 9.87
N HIS A 177 -18.93 -13.41 10.03
CA HIS A 177 -19.76 -14.26 10.92
C HIS A 177 -19.59 -13.86 12.40
N ILE A 178 -18.37 -13.53 12.83
CA ILE A 178 -18.07 -13.12 14.20
C ILE A 178 -18.62 -11.70 14.47
N ASP A 179 -18.40 -10.77 13.55
CA ASP A 179 -18.94 -9.42 13.65
C ASP A 179 -19.62 -9.00 12.34
N PRO A 180 -20.93 -9.25 12.23
CA PRO A 180 -21.71 -8.85 11.06
C PRO A 180 -21.86 -7.33 10.89
N THR A 181 -21.36 -6.52 11.82
CA THR A 181 -21.41 -5.05 11.71
C THR A 181 -20.10 -4.46 11.20
N ASN A 182 -19.01 -5.22 11.20
CA ASN A 182 -17.71 -4.77 10.78
C ASN A 182 -17.68 -4.38 9.29
N ALA A 183 -17.53 -3.09 9.03
CA ALA A 183 -17.58 -2.54 7.69
C ALA A 183 -16.39 -3.02 6.82
N LEU A 184 -15.18 -3.12 7.41
CA LEU A 184 -13.97 -3.51 6.69
C LEU A 184 -14.03 -4.99 6.27
N ALA A 185 -14.49 -5.89 7.16
CA ALA A 185 -14.64 -7.31 6.85
C ALA A 185 -15.66 -7.51 5.71
N LYS A 186 -16.78 -6.77 5.73
CA LYS A 186 -17.76 -6.77 4.61
C LYS A 186 -17.18 -6.25 3.31
N GLU A 187 -16.39 -5.17 3.38
CA GLU A 187 -15.73 -4.61 2.20
C GLU A 187 -14.76 -5.62 1.58
N VAL A 188 -13.90 -6.25 2.40
CA VAL A 188 -12.98 -7.28 1.93
C VAL A 188 -13.74 -8.45 1.29
N LEU A 189 -14.80 -8.95 1.91
CA LEU A 189 -15.63 -10.02 1.35
C LEU A 189 -16.30 -9.60 0.03
N SER A 190 -16.82 -8.37 -0.07
CA SER A 190 -17.38 -7.82 -1.30
C SER A 190 -16.34 -7.73 -2.42
N ASN A 191 -15.13 -7.28 -2.09
CA ASN A 191 -14.03 -7.21 -3.04
C ASN A 191 -13.64 -8.60 -3.56
N ILE A 192 -13.59 -9.61 -2.68
CA ILE A 192 -13.34 -11.00 -3.06
C ILE A 192 -14.40 -11.48 -4.07
N HIS A 193 -15.70 -11.29 -3.79
CA HIS A 193 -16.77 -11.67 -4.70
C HIS A 193 -16.70 -10.95 -6.04
N SER A 194 -16.32 -9.67 -6.04
CA SER A 194 -16.17 -8.88 -7.27
C SER A 194 -15.04 -9.43 -8.13
N PHE A 195 -13.87 -9.69 -7.53
CA PHE A 195 -12.73 -10.26 -8.23
C PHE A 195 -13.03 -11.68 -8.75
N GLU A 196 -13.66 -12.54 -7.96
CA GLU A 196 -14.03 -13.87 -8.42
C GLU A 196 -15.00 -13.86 -9.61
N ASN A 197 -15.95 -12.93 -9.63
CA ASN A 197 -16.87 -12.78 -10.76
C ASN A 197 -16.18 -12.27 -12.02
N GLU A 198 -15.16 -11.43 -11.89
CA GLU A 198 -14.32 -10.99 -13.00
C GLU A 198 -13.45 -12.12 -13.56
N PHE A 199 -12.98 -13.02 -12.69
CA PHE A 199 -12.10 -14.14 -13.04
C PHE A 199 -12.87 -15.44 -13.40
N LYS A 200 -14.22 -15.47 -13.34
CA LYS A 200 -14.98 -16.62 -13.84
C LYS A 200 -14.83 -16.74 -15.35
N PRO A 201 -14.41 -17.92 -15.88
CA PRO A 201 -14.31 -18.11 -17.32
C PRO A 201 -15.68 -17.94 -17.97
N ARG A 202 -15.85 -16.94 -18.82
CA ARG A 202 -17.02 -16.77 -19.68
C ARG A 202 -16.95 -17.81 -20.80
N GLY A 203 -17.59 -18.96 -20.64
CA GLY A 203 -17.71 -19.91 -21.74
C GLY A 203 -17.91 -21.37 -21.31
N LYS A 204 -19.01 -21.98 -21.78
CA LYS A 204 -19.36 -23.40 -21.58
C LYS A 204 -18.29 -24.32 -22.17
N ALA A 205 -17.70 -25.18 -21.36
CA ALA A 205 -17.33 -26.53 -21.73
C ALA A 205 -17.26 -27.36 -20.45
N ALA A 206 -18.32 -28.16 -20.23
CA ALA A 206 -18.30 -29.25 -19.25
C ALA A 206 -17.30 -30.30 -19.74
N GLY A 207 -16.23 -30.50 -19.01
CA GLY A 207 -15.22 -31.52 -19.31
C GLY A 207 -14.40 -31.86 -18.09
N LYS A 208 -14.78 -32.96 -17.41
CA LYS A 208 -14.03 -33.77 -16.44
C LYS A 208 -13.24 -33.02 -15.35
N ALA A 209 -13.73 -33.18 -14.12
CA ALA A 209 -12.99 -32.85 -12.91
C ALA A 209 -11.56 -33.40 -12.98
N ARG A 210 -10.60 -32.50 -13.19
CA ARG A 210 -9.18 -32.74 -12.91
C ARG A 210 -8.99 -32.46 -11.43
N THR A 211 -8.59 -33.48 -10.69
CA THR A 211 -8.02 -33.33 -9.35
C THR A 211 -6.88 -32.32 -9.40
N ILE A 212 -7.12 -31.14 -8.88
CA ILE A 212 -6.11 -30.10 -8.82
C ILE A 212 -5.28 -30.39 -7.58
N THR A 213 -4.13 -31.00 -7.77
CA THR A 213 -3.02 -30.94 -6.80
C THR A 213 -2.67 -29.46 -6.59
N PRO A 214 -2.46 -28.99 -5.36
CA PRO A 214 -2.13 -27.58 -5.12
C PRO A 214 -0.74 -27.30 -5.70
N ALA A 215 -0.70 -26.77 -6.92
CA ALA A 215 0.52 -26.23 -7.49
C ALA A 215 0.72 -24.80 -6.93
N TYR A 216 1.60 -24.66 -5.98
CA TYR A 216 2.04 -23.39 -5.39
C TYR A 216 2.80 -22.47 -6.35
N PHE A 217 2.59 -22.57 -7.65
CA PHE A 217 3.26 -21.75 -8.65
C PHE A 217 2.23 -21.22 -9.65
N SER A 218 1.71 -20.01 -9.41
CA SER A 218 0.98 -19.31 -10.46
C SER A 218 1.97 -18.89 -11.55
N THR A 219 1.75 -19.38 -12.76
CA THR A 219 2.39 -18.83 -13.96
C THR A 219 1.97 -17.37 -14.10
N ASN A 220 2.94 -16.47 -14.07
CA ASN A 220 2.69 -15.07 -14.35
C ASN A 220 2.91 -14.84 -15.84
N ILE A 221 1.92 -14.23 -16.51
CA ILE A 221 2.08 -13.72 -17.86
C ILE A 221 2.74 -12.35 -17.77
N ILE A 222 3.91 -12.24 -18.37
CA ILE A 222 4.75 -11.05 -18.36
C ILE A 222 4.75 -10.44 -19.74
N HIS A 223 4.26 -9.22 -19.84
CA HIS A 223 4.36 -8.42 -21.05
C HIS A 223 5.71 -7.70 -21.08
N ARG A 224 6.41 -7.83 -22.20
CA ARG A 224 7.70 -7.16 -22.46
C ARG A 224 7.50 -6.06 -23.45
N PHE A 225 7.64 -4.82 -23.00
CA PHE A 225 7.52 -3.63 -23.83
C PHE A 225 8.89 -3.05 -24.18
N LYS A 226 9.08 -2.69 -25.46
CA LYS A 226 10.12 -1.75 -25.88
C LYS A 226 9.52 -0.35 -25.84
N VAL A 227 10.12 0.55 -25.09
CA VAL A 227 9.73 1.95 -24.98
C VAL A 227 10.85 2.79 -25.55
N SER A 228 10.58 3.54 -26.63
CA SER A 228 11.55 4.39 -27.33
C SER A 228 11.11 5.85 -27.25
N LEU A 229 12.04 6.80 -27.17
CA LEU A 229 11.71 8.19 -27.43
C LEU A 229 11.29 8.34 -28.89
N ARG A 230 10.21 9.10 -29.15
CA ARG A 230 9.70 9.27 -30.52
C ARG A 230 10.64 10.11 -31.39
N ASP A 231 11.27 11.13 -30.77
CA ASP A 231 12.18 12.05 -31.48
C ASP A 231 13.60 11.49 -31.60
N ASP A 232 13.95 10.46 -30.81
CA ASP A 232 15.22 9.75 -30.91
C ASP A 232 14.99 8.25 -30.60
N PRO A 233 14.58 7.45 -31.62
CA PRO A 233 14.26 6.03 -31.45
C PRO A 233 15.46 5.14 -31.03
N ASP A 234 16.67 5.66 -31.11
CA ASP A 234 17.87 4.97 -30.61
C ASP A 234 17.95 4.99 -29.09
N ILE A 235 17.21 5.88 -28.45
CA ILE A 235 17.09 5.90 -26.99
C ILE A 235 15.87 5.07 -26.59
N TRP A 236 16.13 3.83 -26.09
CA TRP A 236 15.04 2.95 -25.71
C TRP A 236 15.31 2.17 -24.42
N ARG A 237 14.23 1.62 -23.85
CA ARG A 237 14.20 0.77 -22.66
C ARG A 237 13.36 -0.47 -22.94
N ILE A 238 13.75 -1.61 -22.37
CA ILE A 238 12.87 -2.79 -22.31
C ILE A 238 12.37 -2.93 -20.89
N ILE A 239 11.06 -2.90 -20.76
CA ILE A 239 10.33 -2.99 -19.49
C ILE A 239 9.49 -4.25 -19.49
N GLU A 240 9.62 -5.05 -18.43
CA GLU A 240 8.77 -6.19 -18.15
C GLU A 240 7.75 -5.82 -17.08
N ILE A 241 6.49 -6.18 -17.30
CA ILE A 241 5.37 -5.92 -16.41
C ILE A 241 4.41 -7.12 -16.41
N LYS A 242 3.83 -7.46 -15.24
CA LYS A 242 2.81 -8.51 -15.20
C LYS A 242 1.54 -8.01 -15.88
N GLU A 243 0.86 -8.87 -16.61
CA GLU A 243 -0.43 -8.53 -17.27
C GLU A 243 -1.48 -8.03 -16.27
N THR A 244 -1.42 -8.50 -15.02
CA THR A 244 -2.34 -8.13 -13.94
C THR A 244 -2.07 -6.74 -13.35
N GLN A 245 -0.95 -6.10 -13.68
CA GLN A 245 -0.64 -4.76 -13.19
C GLN A 245 -1.36 -3.68 -13.98
N MET A 246 -1.56 -2.53 -13.33
CA MET A 246 -2.26 -1.39 -13.93
C MET A 246 -1.39 -0.66 -14.95
N LEU A 247 -2.01 0.00 -15.92
CA LEU A 247 -1.32 0.83 -16.91
C LEU A 247 -0.53 1.97 -16.24
N SER A 248 -1.01 2.49 -15.10
CA SER A 248 -0.25 3.43 -14.26
C SER A 248 1.05 2.86 -13.69
N SER A 249 1.16 1.54 -13.53
CA SER A 249 2.41 0.89 -13.12
C SER A 249 3.44 0.91 -14.26
N LEU A 250 2.98 0.81 -15.52
CA LEU A 250 3.84 0.98 -16.69
C LEU A 250 4.38 2.42 -16.78
N HIS A 251 3.53 3.44 -16.52
CA HIS A 251 3.98 4.83 -16.40
C HIS A 251 5.13 4.97 -15.39
N LYS A 252 4.96 4.49 -14.16
CA LYS A 252 6.00 4.55 -13.12
C LYS A 252 7.32 3.89 -13.55
N ALA A 253 7.23 2.78 -14.28
CA ALA A 253 8.40 2.10 -14.80
C ALA A 253 9.10 2.89 -15.91
N ILE A 254 8.35 3.50 -16.84
CA ILE A 254 8.88 4.38 -17.89
C ILE A 254 9.54 5.61 -17.26
N PHE A 255 8.83 6.29 -16.36
CA PHE A 255 9.31 7.45 -15.62
C PHE A 255 10.70 7.19 -15.00
N LYS A 256 10.82 6.11 -14.22
CA LYS A 256 12.08 5.69 -13.61
C LYS A 256 13.14 5.29 -14.65
N ALA A 257 12.75 4.57 -15.70
CA ALA A 257 13.68 4.06 -16.72
C ALA A 257 14.33 5.16 -17.56
N PHE A 258 13.63 6.28 -17.76
CA PHE A 258 14.13 7.45 -18.46
C PHE A 258 14.70 8.53 -17.52
N ASN A 259 14.93 8.21 -16.23
CA ASN A 259 15.51 9.10 -15.21
C ASN A 259 14.73 10.43 -15.06
N ARG A 260 13.42 10.36 -15.11
CA ARG A 260 12.56 11.51 -14.82
C ARG A 260 12.50 11.69 -13.29
N PHE A 261 12.39 12.92 -12.81
CA PHE A 261 12.45 13.23 -11.36
C PHE A 261 11.28 14.10 -10.88
N GLU A 262 10.62 14.82 -11.78
CA GLU A 262 9.46 15.65 -11.47
C GLU A 262 8.21 15.07 -12.13
N GLU A 263 7.19 14.78 -11.33
CA GLU A 263 5.96 14.15 -11.82
C GLU A 263 5.07 15.18 -12.52
N HIS A 264 4.63 14.85 -13.74
CA HIS A 264 3.68 15.61 -14.54
C HIS A 264 2.52 14.74 -14.99
N GLN A 265 1.52 15.36 -15.60
CA GLN A 265 0.40 14.65 -16.21
C GLN A 265 0.88 13.80 -17.38
N TYR A 266 0.22 12.66 -17.58
CA TYR A 266 0.55 11.72 -18.65
C TYR A 266 -0.69 11.07 -19.25
N SER A 267 -0.54 10.61 -20.50
CA SER A 267 -1.56 9.81 -21.20
C SER A 267 -0.96 8.67 -22.01
N PHE A 268 -1.75 7.62 -22.16
CA PHE A 268 -1.51 6.54 -23.12
C PHE A 268 -2.57 6.56 -24.21
N PHE A 269 -2.17 6.45 -25.48
CA PHE A 269 -3.06 6.43 -26.65
C PHE A 269 -2.91 5.07 -27.35
N ILE A 270 -3.85 4.16 -27.09
CA ILE A 270 -3.73 2.75 -27.49
C ILE A 270 -3.90 2.54 -28.99
N SER A 271 -4.56 3.46 -29.70
CA SER A 271 -4.67 3.46 -31.16
C SER A 271 -3.39 3.84 -31.89
N ASN A 272 -2.32 4.21 -31.18
CA ASN A 272 -1.07 4.75 -31.75
C ASN A 272 -1.24 6.09 -32.50
N LYS A 273 -2.29 6.85 -32.21
CA LYS A 273 -2.52 8.20 -32.75
C LYS A 273 -2.46 9.23 -31.64
N PRO A 274 -1.65 10.30 -31.79
CA PRO A 274 -1.61 11.39 -30.82
C PRO A 274 -2.99 12.01 -30.61
N TYR A 275 -3.32 12.30 -29.35
CA TYR A 275 -4.55 12.99 -28.96
C TYR A 275 -5.87 12.31 -29.38
N ASP A 276 -5.82 10.98 -29.60
CA ASP A 276 -7.03 10.19 -29.85
C ASP A 276 -7.79 9.91 -28.56
N ASN A 277 -8.78 10.74 -28.26
CA ASN A 277 -9.57 10.70 -27.03
C ASN A 277 -10.34 9.38 -26.83
N GLU A 278 -10.68 8.65 -27.89
CA GLU A 278 -11.41 7.37 -27.79
C GLU A 278 -10.54 6.26 -27.21
N SER A 279 -9.24 6.29 -27.50
CA SER A 279 -8.25 5.31 -27.04
C SER A 279 -7.37 5.83 -25.89
N GLU A 280 -7.68 7.02 -25.35
CA GLU A 280 -6.87 7.67 -24.32
C GLU A 280 -7.11 7.12 -22.91
N TYR A 281 -6.00 6.90 -22.19
CA TYR A 281 -5.97 6.58 -20.77
C TYR A 281 -5.10 7.59 -20.05
N ILE A 282 -5.70 8.34 -19.13
CA ILE A 282 -5.14 9.54 -18.51
C ILE A 282 -4.61 9.29 -17.08
N SER A 283 -3.68 10.13 -16.65
CA SER A 283 -3.27 10.26 -15.24
C SER A 283 -4.43 10.80 -14.38
N PRO A 284 -4.47 10.45 -13.07
CA PRO A 284 -5.38 11.09 -12.14
C PRO A 284 -5.19 12.61 -12.10
N GLY A 285 -6.29 13.36 -12.12
CA GLY A 285 -6.28 14.82 -12.03
C GLY A 285 -6.15 15.57 -13.37
N LEU A 286 -5.90 14.87 -14.48
CA LEU A 286 -5.99 15.47 -15.81
C LEU A 286 -7.47 15.67 -16.17
N ASN A 287 -7.87 16.91 -16.47
CA ASN A 287 -9.23 17.23 -16.88
C ASN A 287 -9.30 17.33 -18.42
N THR A 288 -9.77 16.28 -19.08
CA THR A 288 -9.94 16.21 -20.54
C THR A 288 -11.39 16.46 -20.99
N GLY A 289 -12.20 17.15 -20.18
CA GLY A 289 -13.60 17.37 -20.51
C GLY A 289 -14.52 16.14 -20.33
N GLY A 290 -14.06 15.11 -19.58
CA GLY A 290 -14.90 14.02 -19.11
C GLY A 290 -14.88 12.72 -19.93
N THR A 291 -14.04 12.59 -20.95
CA THR A 291 -13.97 11.38 -21.80
C THR A 291 -12.81 10.43 -21.49
N GLY A 292 -11.78 10.88 -20.77
CA GLY A 292 -10.57 10.11 -20.50
C GLY A 292 -10.79 8.97 -19.49
N LYS A 293 -10.36 7.76 -19.86
CA LYS A 293 -10.35 6.60 -18.96
C LYS A 293 -9.14 6.66 -18.05
N LEU A 294 -9.28 6.35 -16.75
CA LEU A 294 -8.16 6.45 -15.81
C LEU A 294 -7.17 5.29 -15.97
N ALA A 295 -5.89 5.60 -16.22
CA ALA A 295 -4.81 4.61 -16.29
C ALA A 295 -4.61 3.81 -14.99
N THR A 296 -5.04 4.34 -13.86
CA THR A 296 -5.02 3.67 -12.56
C THR A 296 -6.11 2.60 -12.39
N ARG A 297 -7.09 2.53 -13.31
CA ARG A 297 -8.21 1.58 -13.27
C ARG A 297 -8.17 0.54 -14.38
N ILE A 298 -7.16 0.58 -15.24
CA ILE A 298 -7.02 -0.31 -16.39
C ILE A 298 -5.80 -1.21 -16.20
N ARG A 299 -6.01 -2.51 -16.28
CA ARG A 299 -4.95 -3.52 -16.27
C ARG A 299 -4.37 -3.71 -17.67
N ILE A 300 -3.11 -4.15 -17.74
CA ILE A 300 -2.42 -4.42 -19.02
C ILE A 300 -3.16 -5.48 -19.85
N ASP A 301 -3.64 -6.56 -19.22
CA ASP A 301 -4.38 -7.63 -19.93
C ASP A 301 -5.71 -7.16 -20.55
N SER A 302 -6.39 -6.20 -19.91
CA SER A 302 -7.66 -5.68 -20.43
C SER A 302 -7.52 -4.83 -21.71
N LEU A 303 -6.29 -4.45 -22.07
CA LEU A 303 -5.98 -3.75 -23.32
C LEU A 303 -5.96 -4.70 -24.53
N ALA A 304 -5.95 -6.01 -24.33
CA ALA A 304 -5.93 -7.06 -25.34
C ALA A 304 -4.85 -6.85 -26.43
N LEU A 305 -3.67 -6.37 -26.02
CA LEU A 305 -2.58 -6.01 -26.92
C LEU A 305 -2.04 -7.23 -27.67
N GLN A 306 -1.76 -7.07 -28.94
CA GLN A 306 -1.12 -8.08 -29.78
C GLN A 306 0.40 -7.86 -29.84
N ARG A 307 1.18 -8.96 -29.98
CA ARG A 307 2.62 -8.85 -30.16
C ARG A 307 2.94 -8.05 -31.43
N GLY A 308 3.82 -7.07 -31.32
CA GLY A 308 4.16 -6.10 -32.34
C GLY A 308 3.25 -4.87 -32.39
N GLN A 309 2.16 -4.88 -31.59
CA GLN A 309 1.30 -3.70 -31.49
C GLN A 309 2.04 -2.56 -30.78
N LYS A 310 1.86 -1.38 -31.35
CA LYS A 310 2.43 -0.12 -30.86
C LYS A 310 1.33 0.79 -30.35
N PHE A 311 1.67 1.59 -29.34
CA PHE A 311 0.84 2.67 -28.83
C PHE A 311 1.71 3.82 -28.34
N LEU A 312 1.14 4.99 -28.12
CA LEU A 312 1.86 6.16 -27.67
C LEU A 312 1.70 6.39 -26.18
N TYR A 313 2.76 6.92 -25.59
CA TYR A 313 2.78 7.44 -24.24
C TYR A 313 3.31 8.86 -24.26
N LEU A 314 2.51 9.79 -23.77
CA LEU A 314 2.87 11.19 -23.55
C LEU A 314 3.14 11.40 -22.06
N PHE A 315 4.27 11.98 -21.75
CA PHE A 315 4.61 12.44 -20.42
C PHE A 315 4.91 13.92 -20.48
N ASP A 316 4.34 14.70 -19.56
CA ASP A 316 4.46 16.15 -19.51
C ASP A 316 3.87 16.87 -20.73
N TYR A 317 2.64 17.36 -20.59
CA TYR A 317 1.95 18.06 -21.68
C TYR A 317 2.58 19.41 -22.04
N GLY A 318 3.46 19.97 -21.18
CA GLY A 318 4.19 21.21 -21.45
C GLY A 318 5.39 20.98 -22.34
N ASP A 319 6.20 19.97 -22.03
CA ASP A 319 7.42 19.63 -22.78
C ASP A 319 7.21 18.50 -23.80
N GLU A 320 6.03 17.89 -23.82
CA GLU A 320 5.60 16.85 -24.78
C GLU A 320 6.60 15.70 -24.99
N TRP A 321 6.98 15.02 -23.89
CA TRP A 321 7.84 13.85 -24.00
C TRP A 321 7.09 12.64 -24.57
N TRP A 322 7.10 12.51 -25.89
CA TRP A 322 6.48 11.41 -26.60
C TRP A 322 7.35 10.15 -26.63
N HIS A 323 6.73 9.02 -26.29
CA HIS A 323 7.34 7.71 -26.40
C HIS A 323 6.47 6.78 -27.24
N GLU A 324 7.11 5.96 -28.06
CA GLU A 324 6.47 4.81 -28.69
C GLU A 324 6.67 3.58 -27.80
N VAL A 325 5.59 2.89 -27.52
CA VAL A 325 5.56 1.68 -26.69
C VAL A 325 5.13 0.51 -27.55
N GLU A 326 5.97 -0.51 -27.71
CA GLU A 326 5.73 -1.70 -28.52
C GLU A 326 5.71 -2.96 -27.66
N LEU A 327 4.68 -3.79 -27.76
CA LEU A 327 4.65 -5.12 -27.13
C LEU A 327 5.54 -6.08 -27.95
N ILE A 328 6.78 -6.28 -27.50
CA ILE A 328 7.75 -7.13 -28.21
C ILE A 328 7.71 -8.61 -27.80
N GLY A 329 7.04 -8.94 -26.69
CA GLY A 329 6.93 -10.34 -26.26
C GLY A 329 5.99 -10.52 -25.08
N VAL A 330 5.46 -11.73 -24.99
CA VAL A 330 4.68 -12.23 -23.85
C VAL A 330 5.38 -13.49 -23.37
N ILE A 331 5.64 -13.57 -22.07
CA ILE A 331 6.41 -14.65 -21.44
C ILE A 331 5.57 -15.25 -20.32
N GLU A 332 5.37 -16.56 -20.39
CA GLU A 332 4.85 -17.31 -19.26
C GLU A 332 6.02 -17.71 -18.35
N LYS A 333 6.04 -17.21 -17.14
CA LYS A 333 7.12 -17.51 -16.20
C LYS A 333 6.60 -17.63 -14.79
N VAL A 334 7.00 -18.69 -14.12
CA VAL A 334 6.93 -18.78 -12.66
C VAL A 334 8.07 -17.93 -12.11
N THR A 335 7.74 -16.84 -11.40
CA THR A 335 8.74 -15.92 -10.86
C THR A 335 8.29 -15.26 -9.58
N LEU A 336 9.21 -15.14 -8.65
CA LEU A 336 9.10 -14.31 -7.45
C LEU A 336 9.66 -12.90 -7.67
N ASP A 337 10.12 -12.59 -8.89
CA ASP A 337 10.72 -11.29 -9.21
C ASP A 337 9.70 -10.14 -9.06
N ASN A 338 10.20 -9.01 -8.64
CA ASN A 338 9.38 -7.78 -8.57
C ASN A 338 9.18 -7.18 -9.97
N TYR A 339 7.93 -6.87 -10.30
CA TYR A 339 7.53 -6.18 -11.52
C TYR A 339 6.74 -4.91 -11.18
N PRO A 340 6.76 -3.85 -12.04
CA PRO A 340 7.49 -3.78 -13.30
C PRO A 340 9.00 -3.60 -13.11
N ARG A 341 9.81 -4.02 -14.10
CA ARG A 341 11.26 -3.85 -14.08
C ARG A 341 11.83 -3.51 -15.45
N MET A 342 12.87 -2.69 -15.47
CA MET A 342 13.68 -2.47 -16.67
C MET A 342 14.71 -3.57 -16.79
N VAL A 343 14.74 -4.26 -17.94
CA VAL A 343 15.67 -5.40 -18.19
C VAL A 343 16.78 -5.06 -19.18
N LYS A 344 16.60 -4.05 -20.04
CA LYS A 344 17.59 -3.60 -20.99
C LYS A 344 17.40 -2.12 -21.31
N LYS A 345 18.49 -1.43 -21.64
CA LYS A 345 18.47 -0.04 -22.09
C LYS A 345 19.48 0.21 -23.21
N HIS A 346 19.21 1.19 -24.04
CA HIS A 346 20.12 1.75 -25.04
C HIS A 346 20.00 3.26 -25.06
N GLY A 347 21.10 3.94 -25.31
CA GLY A 347 21.17 5.40 -25.34
C GLY A 347 21.04 6.06 -23.96
N LYS A 348 21.60 7.27 -23.84
CA LYS A 348 21.50 8.09 -22.63
C LYS A 348 20.20 8.91 -22.70
N SER A 349 19.38 8.82 -21.67
CA SER A 349 18.18 9.64 -21.56
C SER A 349 18.54 11.12 -21.53
N PRO A 350 17.90 11.98 -22.35
CA PRO A 350 18.08 13.43 -22.22
C PRO A 350 17.55 13.91 -20.84
N PRO A 351 18.07 15.04 -20.33
CA PRO A 351 17.55 15.63 -19.10
C PRO A 351 16.06 15.98 -19.27
N GLN A 352 15.29 15.98 -18.19
CA GLN A 352 13.85 16.28 -18.25
C GLN A 352 13.60 17.68 -18.79
N TYR A 353 14.45 18.66 -18.45
CA TYR A 353 14.40 20.04 -18.92
C TYR A 353 15.69 20.38 -19.68
N PRO A 354 15.73 20.17 -21.00
CA PRO A 354 16.94 20.41 -21.79
C PRO A 354 17.37 21.89 -21.85
N HIS A 355 16.46 22.82 -21.56
CA HIS A 355 16.72 24.26 -21.58
C HIS A 355 17.19 24.86 -20.26
N ASN A 356 17.19 24.08 -19.16
CA ASN A 356 17.61 24.52 -17.82
C ASN A 356 19.03 24.06 -17.45
N VAL A 357 19.96 23.94 -18.40
CA VAL A 357 21.38 23.73 -18.07
C VAL A 357 21.97 25.07 -17.65
N PRO A 358 22.39 25.27 -16.37
CA PRO A 358 23.08 26.50 -15.99
C PRO A 358 24.39 26.61 -16.79
N GLY A 359 24.49 27.59 -17.68
CA GLY A 359 25.74 27.92 -18.39
C GLY A 359 25.75 27.74 -19.92
N ARG A 360 24.68 28.12 -20.62
CA ARG A 360 24.79 28.55 -22.03
C ARG A 360 24.10 29.88 -22.22
#